data_ad9a35d22d2b7c651e1e085bc4b2a0da
#
_entry.id   ad9a35d22d2b7c651e1e085bc4b2a0da
#
_cell.length_a   1.000
_cell.length_b   1.000
_cell.length_c   1.000
_cell.angle_alpha   90.00
_cell.angle_beta   90.00
_cell.angle_gamma   90.00
#
_symmetry.space_group_name_H-M   'P 1'
#
loop_
_entity.id
_entity.type
_entity.pdbx_description
1 polymer ?
#
loop_
_entity_poly.entity_id
_entity_poly.type
_entity_poly.pdbx_seq_one_letter_code
_entity_poly.pdbx_strand_id
1 'polypeptide(L)'
;MHGQGTITARIVRPMSSQWTKPGVMMRKTLDADSIHASALLLPHWSGALVSRKEKGGETDTGSLKQLSEAHVIKKNRLSTPYWVRLIRFRNTFTAYMSRDGFKWKNLGSVELDMGHTFYVGLPACSQLEDVTTTVTYDSISIPSWRMPVEGRLISARPEPRWHKKPWLERHLAMNERAKKGNVGLLMIGASITHWWDKAGKPVWDEYYARRNALNLAISGDRTEHVLWRLENGNIEGISPKLAVLMIGTNNHMSSAPPYTAGDIRLIVNLLRKKLPATKILVLAIFPRGGNDDDTARQKNMQVNKLISTLHDGNMIHYLNMNETFLSGRRLRGDLIPDGAHPNQKGYAAWAKALEPTIKKLMGEE
;
A
#
# COMPACT_ATOMS: atom_id res chain seq x y z
N MET A 1 11.59 15.93 -0.19
CA MET A 1 10.24 15.32 -0.35
C MET A 1 9.19 16.39 -0.22
N HIS A 2 8.00 16.20 -0.77
CA HIS A 2 6.90 17.13 -0.69
C HIS A 2 5.70 16.51 0.05
N GLY A 3 5.18 17.22 1.06
CA GLY A 3 3.90 16.94 1.75
C GLY A 3 3.89 15.76 2.70
N GLN A 4 3.86 14.56 2.21
CA GLN A 4 3.77 13.33 3.02
C GLN A 4 4.91 12.37 2.65
N GLY A 5 5.28 11.48 3.55
CA GLY A 5 6.35 10.54 3.24
C GLY A 5 6.59 9.49 4.31
N THR A 6 7.29 8.45 3.90
CA THR A 6 7.78 7.40 4.79
C THR A 6 9.26 7.19 4.49
N ILE A 7 10.06 7.03 5.53
CA ILE A 7 11.40 6.47 5.42
C ILE A 7 11.49 5.26 6.33
N THR A 8 12.00 4.17 5.80
CA THR A 8 12.29 2.93 6.53
C THR A 8 13.73 2.53 6.26
N ALA A 9 14.44 2.09 7.27
CA ALA A 9 15.77 1.53 7.13
C ALA A 9 16.00 0.41 8.15
N ARG A 10 16.88 -0.54 7.82
CA ARG A 10 17.37 -1.55 8.74
C ARG A 10 18.78 -1.20 9.18
N ILE A 11 18.99 -1.16 10.48
CA ILE A 11 20.30 -0.91 11.11
C ILE A 11 20.94 -2.28 11.35
N VAL A 12 22.07 -2.56 10.67
CA VAL A 12 22.60 -3.93 10.50
C VAL A 12 23.70 -4.27 11.51
N ARG A 13 24.57 -3.32 11.84
CA ARG A 13 25.72 -3.59 12.71
C ARG A 13 25.61 -2.88 14.03
N PRO A 14 26.15 -3.51 15.10
CA PRO A 14 26.31 -2.82 16.37
C PRO A 14 27.21 -1.59 16.18
N MET A 15 26.86 -0.56 16.87
CA MET A 15 27.49 0.72 16.87
C MET A 15 28.85 0.63 17.56
N SER A 16 29.81 1.41 17.10
CA SER A 16 31.15 1.50 17.71
C SER A 16 31.11 2.07 19.13
N SER A 17 30.05 2.80 19.47
CA SER A 17 29.82 3.36 20.81
C SER A 17 28.43 2.98 21.32
N GLN A 18 28.33 2.66 22.61
CA GLN A 18 27.04 2.44 23.29
C GLN A 18 26.14 3.67 23.30
N TRP A 19 26.66 4.85 23.03
CA TRP A 19 25.92 6.12 22.97
C TRP A 19 25.43 6.49 21.57
N THR A 20 25.82 5.73 20.57
CA THR A 20 25.41 6.01 19.19
C THR A 20 23.89 5.97 19.01
N LYS A 21 23.33 6.98 18.34
CA LYS A 21 21.92 7.09 18.05
C LYS A 21 21.67 7.03 16.53
N PRO A 22 21.60 5.85 15.94
CA PRO A 22 21.24 5.71 14.52
C PRO A 22 19.74 5.72 14.34
N GLY A 23 19.27 6.04 13.12
CA GLY A 23 17.86 6.00 12.81
C GLY A 23 17.47 6.54 11.45
N VAL A 24 16.26 7.05 11.37
CA VAL A 24 15.73 7.76 10.21
C VAL A 24 15.16 9.10 10.64
N MET A 25 15.31 10.13 9.79
CA MET A 25 14.98 11.51 10.14
C MET A 25 14.26 12.20 8.98
N MET A 26 13.34 13.09 9.34
CA MET A 26 12.77 14.13 8.47
C MET A 26 13.03 15.49 9.11
N ARG A 27 13.52 16.48 8.31
CA ARG A 27 13.84 17.82 8.81
C ARG A 27 13.50 18.91 7.80
N LYS A 28 13.13 20.09 8.31
CA LYS A 28 12.70 21.22 7.47
C LYS A 28 13.84 21.78 6.64
N THR A 29 15.00 21.96 7.24
CA THR A 29 16.23 22.47 6.60
C THR A 29 17.43 21.60 7.00
N LEU A 30 18.59 21.83 6.41
CA LEU A 30 19.84 21.17 6.79
C LEU A 30 20.57 21.84 7.96
N ASP A 31 20.08 22.99 8.46
CA ASP A 31 20.66 23.71 9.58
C ASP A 31 20.62 22.87 10.86
N ALA A 32 21.62 22.99 11.73
CA ALA A 32 21.72 22.22 12.95
C ALA A 32 20.52 22.42 13.89
N ASP A 33 19.93 23.60 13.89
CA ASP A 33 18.80 24.02 14.70
C ASP A 33 17.41 23.79 14.05
N SER A 34 17.37 23.04 12.95
CA SER A 34 16.14 22.81 12.17
C SER A 34 15.04 22.08 12.94
N ILE A 35 13.79 22.39 12.64
CA ILE A 35 12.64 21.55 13.00
C ILE A 35 12.86 20.14 12.42
N HIS A 36 12.67 19.11 13.26
CA HIS A 36 12.85 17.73 12.83
C HIS A 36 12.00 16.73 13.62
N ALA A 37 11.75 15.58 13.02
CA ALA A 37 11.31 14.37 13.67
C ALA A 37 12.23 13.22 13.28
N SER A 38 12.52 12.32 14.21
CA SER A 38 13.43 11.20 14.02
C SER A 38 12.93 9.96 14.74
N ALA A 39 12.99 8.81 14.09
CA ALA A 39 12.84 7.51 14.73
C ALA A 39 14.25 6.95 14.96
N LEU A 40 14.71 6.96 16.22
CA LEU A 40 16.07 6.60 16.59
C LEU A 40 16.10 5.34 17.44
N LEU A 41 17.16 4.55 17.31
CA LEU A 41 17.59 3.63 18.36
C LEU A 41 18.44 4.41 19.37
N LEU A 42 18.11 4.26 20.63
CA LEU A 42 18.80 4.92 21.73
C LEU A 42 19.77 3.97 22.45
N PRO A 43 20.74 4.51 23.19
CA PRO A 43 21.56 3.73 24.10
C PRO A 43 20.68 2.82 24.97
N HIS A 44 21.22 1.65 25.35
CA HIS A 44 20.47 0.60 26.05
C HIS A 44 19.27 0.02 25.32
N TRP A 45 19.22 0.25 23.97
CA TRP A 45 18.38 -0.51 23.02
C TRP A 45 16.88 -0.27 23.12
N SER A 46 16.51 0.94 23.40
CA SER A 46 15.15 1.43 23.22
C SER A 46 15.02 2.17 21.87
N GLY A 47 13.81 2.26 21.35
CA GLY A 47 13.49 3.17 20.26
C GLY A 47 12.77 4.40 20.78
N ALA A 48 12.99 5.54 20.14
CA ALA A 48 12.29 6.77 20.49
C ALA A 48 11.90 7.58 19.25
N LEU A 49 10.79 8.31 19.37
CA LEU A 49 10.50 9.48 18.54
C LEU A 49 11.22 10.67 19.19
N VAL A 50 12.13 11.25 18.46
CA VAL A 50 12.87 12.45 18.88
C VAL A 50 12.47 13.61 17.97
N SER A 51 12.14 14.76 18.51
CA SER A 51 11.65 15.89 17.71
C SER A 51 12.10 17.24 18.23
N ARG A 52 12.16 18.22 17.34
CA ARG A 52 12.29 19.66 17.62
C ARG A 52 11.13 20.35 16.94
N LYS A 53 10.28 21.04 17.72
CA LYS A 53 9.02 21.63 17.23
C LYS A 53 9.22 22.96 16.54
N GLU A 54 10.22 23.73 16.93
CA GLU A 54 10.54 25.05 16.37
C GLU A 54 12.04 25.19 16.12
N LYS A 55 12.41 26.09 15.22
CA LYS A 55 13.81 26.37 14.89
C LYS A 55 14.53 26.90 16.13
N GLY A 56 15.68 26.32 16.47
CA GLY A 56 16.49 26.69 17.63
C GLY A 56 15.92 26.22 18.98
N GLY A 57 14.73 25.64 19.01
CA GLY A 57 14.10 25.12 20.22
C GLY A 57 14.78 23.86 20.76
N GLU A 58 14.39 23.46 21.95
CA GLU A 58 14.88 22.21 22.58
C GLU A 58 14.45 20.97 21.79
N THR A 59 15.29 19.96 21.84
CA THR A 59 14.98 18.65 21.25
C THR A 59 14.29 17.78 22.31
N ASP A 60 13.01 17.49 22.08
CA ASP A 60 12.23 16.57 22.90
C ASP A 60 12.60 15.13 22.51
N THR A 61 13.04 14.34 23.49
CA THR A 61 13.39 12.93 23.30
C THR A 61 12.20 12.00 23.51
N GLY A 62 10.98 12.56 23.60
CA GLY A 62 9.78 11.80 23.96
C GLY A 62 9.87 11.19 25.36
N SER A 63 8.76 10.89 25.99
CA SER A 63 8.84 10.25 27.30
C SER A 63 9.33 8.81 27.15
N LEU A 64 10.59 8.58 27.47
CA LEU A 64 11.20 7.24 27.67
C LEU A 64 10.39 6.38 28.67
N LYS A 65 9.50 7.01 29.43
CA LYS A 65 8.59 6.37 30.41
C LYS A 65 7.60 5.37 29.83
N GLN A 66 7.30 5.40 28.54
CA GLN A 66 6.36 4.45 27.96
C GLN A 66 7.01 3.16 27.42
N LEU A 67 8.29 3.02 27.50
CA LEU A 67 9.01 1.77 27.25
C LEU A 67 9.12 0.92 28.53
N SER A 68 8.10 1.03 29.41
CA SER A 68 8.00 0.27 30.63
C SER A 68 8.23 -1.22 30.39
N GLU A 69 9.19 -1.74 31.16
CA GLU A 69 9.40 -3.09 31.68
C GLU A 69 9.20 -4.33 30.75
N ALA A 70 8.25 -4.37 29.86
CA ALA A 70 8.01 -5.55 29.04
C ALA A 70 8.97 -5.74 27.85
N HIS A 71 9.85 -4.76 27.57
CA HIS A 71 10.78 -4.80 26.42
C HIS A 71 12.21 -4.38 26.80
N VAL A 72 12.51 -4.14 28.06
CA VAL A 72 13.89 -4.13 28.55
C VAL A 72 14.35 -5.57 28.59
N ILE A 73 15.05 -5.98 27.55
CA ILE A 73 15.73 -7.29 27.55
C ILE A 73 16.78 -7.22 28.68
N LYS A 74 16.43 -7.82 29.79
CA LYS A 74 17.36 -8.00 30.90
C LYS A 74 18.65 -8.60 30.37
N LYS A 75 19.76 -7.86 30.51
CA LYS A 75 21.16 -8.30 30.37
C LYS A 75 21.71 -8.74 29.03
N ASN A 76 20.98 -8.75 27.91
CA ASN A 76 21.61 -9.04 26.61
C ASN A 76 21.52 -7.85 25.68
N ARG A 77 22.66 -7.41 25.16
CA ARG A 77 22.77 -6.42 24.07
C ARG A 77 21.79 -6.77 22.98
N LEU A 78 20.96 -5.82 22.56
CA LEU A 78 20.12 -6.06 21.39
C LEU A 78 20.99 -6.54 20.26
N SER A 79 20.74 -7.75 19.80
CA SER A 79 21.37 -8.21 18.57
C SER A 79 20.71 -7.46 17.41
N THR A 80 21.44 -6.55 16.79
CA THR A 80 21.04 -6.07 15.44
C THR A 80 20.89 -7.26 14.53
N PRO A 81 20.04 -7.22 13.49
CA PRO A 81 19.50 -5.99 12.90
C PRO A 81 18.19 -5.53 13.54
N TYR A 82 17.93 -4.23 13.45
CA TYR A 82 16.65 -3.59 13.84
C TYR A 82 16.16 -2.65 12.74
N TRP A 83 14.86 -2.64 12.53
CA TRP A 83 14.18 -1.76 11.59
C TRP A 83 13.65 -0.54 12.30
N VAL A 84 13.78 0.62 11.68
CA VAL A 84 13.20 1.89 12.11
C VAL A 84 12.41 2.50 10.97
N ARG A 85 11.30 3.17 11.29
CA ARG A 85 10.42 3.81 10.32
C ARG A 85 9.89 5.12 10.88
N LEU A 86 9.90 6.15 10.06
CA LEU A 86 9.24 7.42 10.34
C LEU A 86 8.24 7.70 9.23
N ILE A 87 7.00 7.99 9.62
CA ILE A 87 5.90 8.31 8.72
C ILE A 87 5.47 9.74 8.99
N ARG A 88 5.36 10.55 7.95
CA ARG A 88 4.68 11.85 7.98
C ARG A 88 3.32 11.76 7.32
N PHE A 89 2.29 12.19 8.02
CA PHE A 89 0.95 12.41 7.47
C PHE A 89 0.46 13.80 7.82
N ARG A 90 0.32 14.69 6.82
CA ARG A 90 0.08 16.11 7.07
C ARG A 90 1.18 16.66 7.98
N ASN A 91 0.80 17.17 9.14
CA ASN A 91 1.73 17.69 10.15
C ASN A 91 2.05 16.66 11.25
N THR A 92 1.46 15.45 11.19
CA THR A 92 1.71 14.38 12.17
C THR A 92 2.85 13.49 11.70
N PHE A 93 3.84 13.31 12.57
CA PHE A 93 4.99 12.42 12.36
C PHE A 93 4.90 11.27 13.36
N THR A 94 4.88 10.05 12.88
CA THR A 94 4.78 8.83 13.71
C THR A 94 5.99 7.95 13.51
N ALA A 95 6.66 7.61 14.62
CA ALA A 95 7.83 6.75 14.62
C ALA A 95 7.47 5.31 15.00
N TYR A 96 8.18 4.37 14.40
CA TYR A 96 8.03 2.94 14.65
C TYR A 96 9.38 2.25 14.68
N MET A 97 9.44 1.12 15.41
CA MET A 97 10.54 0.17 15.34
C MET A 97 10.04 -1.26 15.15
N SER A 98 10.90 -2.11 14.61
CA SER A 98 10.60 -3.53 14.41
C SER A 98 11.87 -4.37 14.49
N ARG A 99 11.77 -5.60 15.03
CA ARG A 99 12.86 -6.57 15.03
C ARG A 99 12.94 -7.37 13.72
N ASP A 100 11.81 -7.60 13.11
CA ASP A 100 11.64 -8.49 11.94
C ASP A 100 11.23 -7.76 10.66
N GLY A 101 10.98 -6.43 10.72
CA GLY A 101 10.45 -5.63 9.62
C GLY A 101 8.95 -5.84 9.37
N PHE A 102 8.30 -6.73 10.12
CA PHE A 102 6.90 -7.12 9.94
C PHE A 102 6.01 -6.64 11.08
N LYS A 103 6.43 -6.84 12.34
CA LYS A 103 5.71 -6.38 13.52
C LYS A 103 6.29 -5.06 13.98
N TRP A 104 5.50 -3.99 13.81
CA TRP A 104 5.92 -2.63 14.13
C TRP A 104 5.36 -2.18 15.48
N LYS A 105 6.24 -1.73 16.35
CA LYS A 105 5.88 -1.07 17.59
C LYS A 105 5.84 0.44 17.33
N ASN A 106 4.73 1.08 17.68
CA ASN A 106 4.61 2.54 17.65
C ASN A 106 5.45 3.14 18.80
N LEU A 107 6.28 4.12 18.48
CA LEU A 107 7.16 4.85 19.43
C LEU A 107 6.58 6.21 19.83
N GLY A 108 5.46 6.61 19.24
CA GLY A 108 4.80 7.89 19.47
C GLY A 108 4.58 8.68 18.19
N SER A 109 3.81 9.77 18.34
CA SER A 109 3.53 10.74 17.29
C SER A 109 3.73 12.15 17.79
N VAL A 110 4.12 13.06 16.88
CA VAL A 110 4.26 14.49 17.14
C VAL A 110 3.69 15.29 15.97
N GLU A 111 3.11 16.44 16.25
CA GLU A 111 2.68 17.40 15.23
C GLU A 111 3.76 18.48 15.07
N LEU A 112 4.21 18.68 13.80
CA LEU A 112 5.21 19.66 13.42
C LEU A 112 4.81 20.35 12.14
N ASP A 113 4.91 21.68 12.10
CA ASP A 113 4.80 22.43 10.85
C ASP A 113 6.15 22.44 10.11
N MET A 114 6.34 21.42 9.29
CA MET A 114 7.56 21.25 8.50
C MET A 114 7.44 21.81 7.07
N GLY A 115 6.27 22.40 6.74
CA GLY A 115 5.99 22.86 5.38
C GLY A 115 5.83 21.71 4.38
N HIS A 116 5.78 22.05 3.09
CA HIS A 116 5.61 21.05 2.03
C HIS A 116 6.90 20.37 1.61
N THR A 117 8.02 21.10 1.63
CA THR A 117 9.35 20.58 1.27
C THR A 117 10.17 20.30 2.52
N PHE A 118 10.79 19.15 2.57
CA PHE A 118 11.61 18.73 3.70
C PHE A 118 12.69 17.72 3.27
N TYR A 119 13.72 17.59 4.07
CA TYR A 119 14.80 16.65 3.86
C TYR A 119 14.53 15.34 4.60
N VAL A 120 15.02 14.25 4.04
CA VAL A 120 14.91 12.89 4.60
C VAL A 120 16.31 12.28 4.62
N GLY A 121 16.69 11.67 5.74
CA GLY A 121 18.05 11.16 5.86
C GLY A 121 18.21 10.08 6.94
N LEU A 122 19.43 9.61 7.03
CA LEU A 122 19.89 8.60 7.97
C LEU A 122 20.83 9.27 9.00
N PRO A 123 20.31 9.71 10.15
CA PRO A 123 21.13 10.32 11.18
C PRO A 123 21.99 9.28 11.90
N ALA A 124 23.21 9.66 12.22
CA ALA A 124 24.09 8.96 13.13
C ALA A 124 24.82 9.97 14.03
N CYS A 125 24.80 9.74 15.32
CA CYS A 125 25.47 10.61 16.29
C CYS A 125 26.17 9.76 17.34
N SER A 126 27.47 10.03 17.62
CA SER A 126 28.25 9.34 18.65
C SER A 126 27.86 9.74 20.08
N GLN A 127 27.26 10.93 20.24
CA GLN A 127 26.98 11.57 21.52
C GLN A 127 28.26 11.88 22.37
N LEU A 128 29.43 11.72 21.80
CA LEU A 128 30.71 12.02 22.43
C LEU A 128 31.49 12.95 21.51
N GLU A 129 32.10 13.98 22.10
CA GLU A 129 33.03 14.86 21.40
C GLU A 129 34.25 14.02 20.95
N ASP A 130 34.78 14.33 19.79
CA ASP A 130 35.99 13.70 19.21
C ASP A 130 35.90 12.18 18.99
N VAL A 131 34.71 11.58 19.09
CA VAL A 131 34.49 10.16 18.82
C VAL A 131 33.67 9.97 17.54
N THR A 132 34.29 9.35 16.57
CA THR A 132 33.59 8.91 15.37
C THR A 132 32.79 7.64 15.59
N THR A 133 31.64 7.50 14.94
CA THR A 133 30.83 6.30 14.96
C THR A 133 30.49 5.86 13.54
N THR A 134 30.47 4.55 13.32
CA THR A 134 30.06 3.96 12.06
C THR A 134 28.75 3.21 12.24
N VAL A 135 27.77 3.51 11.39
CA VAL A 135 26.48 2.82 11.35
C VAL A 135 26.28 2.23 9.96
N THR A 136 25.95 0.96 9.89
CA THR A 136 25.60 0.29 8.65
C THR A 136 24.10 0.16 8.54
N TYR A 137 23.55 0.67 7.44
CA TYR A 137 22.15 0.55 7.09
C TYR A 137 21.99 -0.31 5.83
N ASP A 138 20.93 -1.08 5.77
CA ASP A 138 20.44 -1.70 4.54
C ASP A 138 18.93 -1.59 4.41
N SER A 139 18.37 -2.15 3.35
CA SER A 139 16.93 -2.16 3.09
C SER A 139 16.29 -0.78 3.26
N ILE A 140 17.01 0.26 2.83
CA ILE A 140 16.54 1.64 2.89
C ILE A 140 15.43 1.80 1.87
N SER A 141 14.25 2.19 2.34
CA SER A 141 13.09 2.47 1.51
C SER A 141 12.58 3.88 1.77
N ILE A 142 12.59 4.67 0.73
CA ILE A 142 11.98 6.01 0.69
C ILE A 142 11.02 5.97 -0.50
N PRO A 143 9.78 5.47 -0.31
CA PRO A 143 8.79 5.47 -1.38
C PRO A 143 8.65 6.89 -1.93
N SER A 144 8.85 7.05 -3.23
CA SER A 144 8.75 8.37 -3.87
C SER A 144 7.29 8.83 -3.87
N TRP A 145 6.96 9.70 -2.95
CA TRP A 145 5.68 10.40 -2.93
C TRP A 145 5.76 11.53 -3.96
N ARG A 146 5.17 11.32 -5.13
CA ARG A 146 4.85 12.46 -5.98
C ARG A 146 3.57 13.08 -5.44
N MET A 147 3.64 14.37 -5.10
CA MET A 147 2.42 15.16 -4.90
C MET A 147 1.51 14.99 -6.12
N PRO A 148 0.21 14.88 -5.92
CA PRO A 148 -0.73 15.00 -7.03
C PRO A 148 -0.50 16.36 -7.69
N VAL A 149 -0.37 16.35 -8.98
CA VAL A 149 -0.51 17.57 -9.81
C VAL A 149 -1.86 18.19 -9.44
N GLU A 150 -1.87 19.49 -9.25
CA GLU A 150 -2.97 20.33 -8.77
C GLU A 150 -4.39 19.76 -8.94
N GLY A 151 -5.15 19.75 -7.85
CA GLY A 151 -6.59 19.45 -7.83
C GLY A 151 -6.99 17.97 -7.69
N ARG A 152 -6.07 17.03 -7.52
CA ARG A 152 -6.40 15.60 -7.37
C ARG A 152 -6.35 15.14 -5.91
N LEU A 153 -7.49 14.72 -5.41
CA LEU A 153 -7.61 14.11 -4.08
C LEU A 153 -7.04 12.68 -4.11
N ILE A 154 -6.02 12.40 -3.29
CA ILE A 154 -5.37 11.11 -3.15
C ILE A 154 -5.19 10.82 -1.67
N SER A 155 -5.55 9.62 -1.23
CA SER A 155 -5.36 9.16 0.15
C SER A 155 -4.35 8.02 0.27
N ALA A 156 -4.10 7.30 -0.83
CA ALA A 156 -3.29 6.09 -0.79
C ALA A 156 -1.82 6.40 -0.50
N ARG A 157 -1.36 5.78 0.56
CA ARG A 157 0.06 5.54 0.80
C ARG A 157 0.33 4.10 0.39
N PRO A 158 1.26 3.83 -0.53
CA PRO A 158 1.68 2.46 -0.75
C PRO A 158 2.10 1.83 0.57
N GLU A 159 1.34 0.88 1.03
CA GLU A 159 1.53 0.26 2.35
C GLU A 159 1.36 -1.25 2.27
N PRO A 160 2.34 -2.02 2.77
CA PRO A 160 2.22 -3.47 2.87
C PRO A 160 1.45 -3.88 4.12
N ARG A 161 0.84 -5.05 4.07
CA ARG A 161 0.17 -5.66 5.23
C ARG A 161 1.08 -6.70 5.89
N TRP A 162 2.29 -6.31 6.23
CA TRP A 162 3.33 -7.20 6.79
C TRP A 162 2.90 -8.00 8.03
N HIS A 163 2.01 -7.43 8.84
CA HIS A 163 1.48 -8.08 10.04
C HIS A 163 0.62 -9.31 9.76
N LYS A 164 0.29 -9.55 8.49
CA LYS A 164 -0.50 -10.71 8.05
C LYS A 164 0.38 -11.66 7.24
N LYS A 165 0.92 -12.68 7.90
CA LYS A 165 1.78 -13.70 7.28
C LYS A 165 1.19 -14.26 5.96
N PRO A 166 -0.09 -14.68 5.87
CA PRO A 166 -0.66 -15.19 4.62
C PRO A 166 -0.68 -14.15 3.49
N TRP A 167 -0.78 -12.86 3.83
CA TRP A 167 -0.72 -11.78 2.83
C TRP A 167 0.67 -11.70 2.20
N LEU A 168 1.73 -11.75 3.03
CA LEU A 168 3.10 -11.68 2.56
C LEU A 168 3.47 -12.92 1.74
N GLU A 169 3.11 -14.12 2.21
CA GLU A 169 3.37 -15.38 1.51
C GLU A 169 2.74 -15.36 0.10
N ARG A 170 1.48 -14.90 0.01
CA ARG A 170 0.81 -14.76 -1.27
C ARG A 170 1.48 -13.70 -2.16
N HIS A 171 1.87 -12.55 -1.61
CA HIS A 171 2.60 -11.52 -2.35
C HIS A 171 3.91 -12.09 -2.94
N LEU A 172 4.70 -12.80 -2.15
CA LEU A 172 5.96 -13.40 -2.61
C LEU A 172 5.72 -14.48 -3.67
N ALA A 173 4.70 -15.33 -3.49
CA ALA A 173 4.34 -16.34 -4.49
C ALA A 173 3.93 -15.71 -5.83
N MET A 174 3.22 -14.58 -5.81
CA MET A 174 2.89 -13.82 -7.02
C MET A 174 4.15 -13.26 -7.69
N ASN A 175 5.13 -12.76 -6.92
CA ASN A 175 6.40 -12.27 -7.45
C ASN A 175 7.16 -13.40 -8.14
N GLU A 176 7.23 -14.57 -7.53
CA GLU A 176 7.87 -15.75 -8.15
C GLU A 176 7.12 -16.21 -9.41
N ARG A 177 5.79 -16.11 -9.43
CA ARG A 177 5.02 -16.41 -10.66
C ARG A 177 5.28 -15.36 -11.76
N ALA A 178 5.35 -14.09 -11.40
CA ALA A 178 5.64 -13.01 -12.36
C ALA A 178 7.03 -13.16 -12.98
N LYS A 179 8.05 -13.47 -12.20
CA LYS A 179 9.44 -13.71 -12.68
C LYS A 179 9.53 -14.79 -13.75
N LYS A 180 8.61 -15.77 -13.76
CA LYS A 180 8.57 -16.81 -14.82
C LYS A 180 8.13 -16.27 -16.17
N GLY A 181 7.63 -15.02 -16.22
CA GLY A 181 7.11 -14.44 -17.44
C GLY A 181 5.83 -15.12 -17.96
N ASN A 182 5.58 -14.99 -19.25
CA ASN A 182 4.45 -15.61 -19.97
C ASN A 182 3.10 -15.38 -19.26
N VAL A 183 2.78 -14.12 -19.01
CA VAL A 183 1.48 -13.67 -18.48
C VAL A 183 0.76 -12.92 -19.56
N GLY A 184 -0.39 -13.42 -19.99
CA GLY A 184 -1.21 -12.78 -21.03
C GLY A 184 -2.30 -11.89 -20.48
N LEU A 185 -2.84 -12.23 -19.29
CA LEU A 185 -3.93 -11.50 -18.63
C LEU A 185 -3.60 -11.30 -17.15
N LEU A 186 -3.80 -10.10 -16.62
CA LEU A 186 -3.74 -9.81 -15.19
C LEU A 186 -5.14 -9.57 -14.62
N MET A 187 -5.42 -10.14 -13.44
CA MET A 187 -6.57 -9.81 -12.61
C MET A 187 -6.09 -9.18 -11.30
N ILE A 188 -6.39 -7.90 -11.08
CA ILE A 188 -5.90 -7.11 -9.95
C ILE A 188 -7.08 -6.68 -9.08
N GLY A 189 -7.00 -6.92 -7.76
CA GLY A 189 -8.10 -6.59 -6.87
C GLY A 189 -7.91 -7.02 -5.42
N ALA A 190 -9.03 -7.19 -4.72
CA ALA A 190 -9.12 -7.66 -3.35
C ALA A 190 -9.80 -9.04 -3.25
N SER A 191 -10.59 -9.29 -2.17
CA SER A 191 -11.21 -10.60 -1.93
C SER A 191 -12.10 -11.08 -3.07
N ILE A 192 -12.90 -10.22 -3.67
CA ILE A 192 -13.78 -10.56 -4.78
C ILE A 192 -12.98 -11.12 -5.96
N THR A 193 -11.84 -10.51 -6.28
CA THR A 193 -10.93 -11.03 -7.33
C THR A 193 -10.06 -12.18 -6.82
N HIS A 194 -9.65 -12.19 -5.55
CA HIS A 194 -8.87 -13.30 -4.99
C HIS A 194 -9.63 -14.64 -5.08
N TRP A 195 -10.93 -14.61 -4.86
CA TRP A 195 -11.74 -15.84 -4.82
C TRP A 195 -11.99 -16.49 -6.18
N TRP A 196 -11.46 -15.94 -7.26
CA TRP A 196 -11.24 -16.71 -8.49
C TRP A 196 -10.41 -17.99 -8.23
N ASP A 197 -9.55 -17.97 -7.20
CA ASP A 197 -8.78 -19.15 -6.77
C ASP A 197 -9.59 -20.11 -5.85
N LYS A 198 -10.84 -19.78 -5.53
CA LYS A 198 -11.74 -20.51 -4.63
C LYS A 198 -13.06 -20.83 -5.33
N ALA A 199 -14.11 -20.12 -4.95
CA ALA A 199 -15.46 -20.33 -5.53
C ALA A 199 -15.50 -20.10 -7.05
N GLY A 200 -14.63 -19.25 -7.59
CA GLY A 200 -14.49 -19.00 -9.01
C GLY A 200 -13.59 -19.98 -9.78
N LYS A 201 -12.89 -20.90 -9.10
CA LYS A 201 -11.84 -21.71 -9.72
C LYS A 201 -12.29 -22.51 -10.96
N PRO A 202 -13.45 -23.21 -10.95
CA PRO A 202 -13.89 -23.92 -12.16
C PRO A 202 -14.12 -22.97 -13.34
N VAL A 203 -14.69 -21.78 -13.08
CA VAL A 203 -14.94 -20.75 -14.12
C VAL A 203 -13.63 -20.13 -14.57
N TRP A 204 -12.67 -19.92 -13.67
CA TRP A 204 -11.33 -19.44 -14.02
C TRP A 204 -10.63 -20.37 -14.99
N ASP A 205 -10.71 -21.68 -14.75
CA ASP A 205 -10.06 -22.67 -15.60
C ASP A 205 -10.66 -22.70 -17.00
N GLU A 206 -11.97 -22.52 -17.11
CA GLU A 206 -12.68 -22.46 -18.39
C GLU A 206 -12.35 -21.18 -19.19
N TYR A 207 -12.37 -20.00 -18.55
CA TYR A 207 -12.30 -18.72 -19.22
C TYR A 207 -10.90 -18.15 -19.32
N TYR A 208 -10.06 -18.26 -18.26
CA TYR A 208 -8.84 -17.46 -18.14
C TYR A 208 -7.54 -18.27 -18.15
N ALA A 209 -7.55 -19.55 -17.76
CA ALA A 209 -6.34 -20.35 -17.70
C ALA A 209 -5.58 -20.40 -19.03
N ARG A 210 -6.29 -20.56 -20.15
CA ARG A 210 -5.72 -20.58 -21.51
C ARG A 210 -5.01 -19.27 -21.91
N ARG A 211 -5.29 -18.16 -21.23
CA ARG A 211 -4.67 -16.85 -21.44
C ARG A 211 -3.42 -16.64 -20.59
N ASN A 212 -2.92 -17.67 -19.96
CA ASN A 212 -1.85 -17.56 -18.95
C ASN A 212 -2.17 -16.46 -17.93
N ALA A 213 -3.41 -16.44 -17.45
CA ALA A 213 -3.88 -15.40 -16.54
C ALA A 213 -3.20 -15.51 -15.16
N LEU A 214 -2.88 -14.36 -14.58
CA LEU A 214 -2.30 -14.25 -13.24
C LEU A 214 -3.25 -13.46 -12.33
N ASN A 215 -3.69 -14.10 -11.24
CA ASN A 215 -4.52 -13.48 -10.23
C ASN A 215 -3.64 -12.77 -9.18
N LEU A 216 -3.51 -11.45 -9.30
CA LEU A 216 -2.75 -10.59 -8.37
C LEU A 216 -3.61 -10.04 -7.23
N ALA A 217 -4.71 -10.67 -6.86
CA ALA A 217 -5.57 -10.16 -5.81
C ALA A 217 -5.26 -10.80 -4.44
N ILE A 218 -5.38 -10.01 -3.37
CA ILE A 218 -5.29 -10.50 -1.99
C ILE A 218 -6.50 -10.00 -1.19
N SER A 219 -7.16 -10.92 -0.49
CA SER A 219 -8.35 -10.61 0.32
C SER A 219 -8.09 -9.53 1.36
N GLY A 220 -9.01 -8.56 1.44
CA GLY A 220 -8.94 -7.44 2.36
C GLY A 220 -8.02 -6.31 1.91
N ASP A 221 -7.43 -6.38 0.70
CA ASP A 221 -6.65 -5.26 0.17
C ASP A 221 -7.52 -4.02 -0.05
N ARG A 222 -6.90 -2.89 0.19
CA ARG A 222 -7.34 -1.55 -0.19
C ARG A 222 -6.43 -1.03 -1.30
N THR A 223 -6.72 0.15 -1.81
CA THR A 223 -5.96 0.79 -2.90
C THR A 223 -4.47 0.93 -2.58
N GLU A 224 -4.13 1.33 -1.37
CA GLU A 224 -2.75 1.49 -0.90
C GLU A 224 -1.94 0.19 -0.90
N HIS A 225 -2.56 -0.93 -0.57
CA HIS A 225 -1.91 -2.24 -0.58
C HIS A 225 -1.61 -2.70 -2.01
N VAL A 226 -2.56 -2.49 -2.93
CA VAL A 226 -2.37 -2.78 -4.36
C VAL A 226 -1.24 -1.93 -4.93
N LEU A 227 -1.22 -0.62 -4.67
CA LEU A 227 -0.14 0.28 -5.10
C LEU A 227 1.22 -0.26 -4.64
N TRP A 228 1.34 -0.59 -3.35
CA TRP A 228 2.59 -1.11 -2.81
C TRP A 228 3.03 -2.41 -3.52
N ARG A 229 2.13 -3.36 -3.72
CA ARG A 229 2.47 -4.65 -4.35
C ARG A 229 2.92 -4.50 -5.80
N LEU A 230 2.29 -3.61 -6.57
CA LEU A 230 2.68 -3.32 -7.95
C LEU A 230 4.04 -2.62 -8.05
N GLU A 231 4.45 -1.88 -7.01
CA GLU A 231 5.79 -1.29 -6.90
C GLU A 231 6.84 -2.29 -6.43
N ASN A 232 6.43 -3.40 -5.78
CA ASN A 232 7.29 -4.35 -5.11
C ASN A 232 7.22 -5.77 -5.70
N GLY A 233 7.33 -5.88 -7.02
CA GLY A 233 7.62 -7.12 -7.72
C GLY A 233 6.45 -7.78 -8.45
N ASN A 234 5.17 -7.46 -8.14
CA ASN A 234 4.02 -8.19 -8.69
C ASN A 234 3.90 -8.11 -10.23
N ILE A 235 4.48 -7.12 -10.85
CA ILE A 235 4.42 -6.91 -12.31
C ILE A 235 5.81 -6.78 -12.95
N GLU A 236 6.86 -7.20 -12.24
CA GLU A 236 8.22 -7.18 -12.77
C GLU A 236 8.44 -8.35 -13.74
N GLY A 237 9.02 -8.06 -14.88
CA GLY A 237 9.38 -9.09 -15.87
C GLY A 237 8.25 -9.61 -16.73
N ILE A 238 7.04 -9.01 -16.67
CA ILE A 238 5.88 -9.38 -17.47
C ILE A 238 5.39 -8.26 -18.39
N SER A 239 4.74 -8.65 -19.50
CA SER A 239 4.14 -7.73 -20.46
C SER A 239 2.78 -8.29 -20.95
N PRO A 240 1.77 -8.31 -20.09
CA PRO A 240 0.46 -8.86 -20.43
C PRO A 240 -0.25 -8.01 -21.49
N LYS A 241 -1.12 -8.63 -22.30
CA LYS A 241 -1.98 -7.90 -23.24
C LYS A 241 -3.01 -7.02 -22.53
N LEU A 242 -3.54 -7.52 -21.39
CA LEU A 242 -4.63 -6.87 -20.67
C LEU A 242 -4.43 -6.98 -19.15
N ALA A 243 -4.70 -5.90 -18.42
CA ALA A 243 -4.83 -5.87 -16.97
C ALA A 243 -6.25 -5.45 -16.58
N VAL A 244 -6.97 -6.31 -15.88
CA VAL A 244 -8.31 -6.04 -15.34
C VAL A 244 -8.18 -5.63 -13.89
N LEU A 245 -8.70 -4.46 -13.53
CA LEU A 245 -8.59 -3.86 -12.20
C LEU A 245 -9.97 -3.66 -11.59
N MET A 246 -10.20 -4.26 -10.42
CA MET A 246 -11.35 -3.97 -9.57
C MET A 246 -10.93 -3.86 -8.10
N ILE A 247 -10.84 -2.64 -7.57
CA ILE A 247 -10.40 -2.34 -6.21
C ILE A 247 -11.16 -1.14 -5.65
N GLY A 248 -11.22 -1.02 -4.32
CA GLY A 248 -11.78 0.14 -3.64
C GLY A 248 -12.92 -0.18 -2.66
N THR A 249 -13.58 -1.34 -2.78
CA THR A 249 -14.69 -1.69 -1.88
C THR A 249 -14.28 -1.69 -0.41
N ASN A 250 -13.04 -2.04 -0.07
CA ASN A 250 -12.54 -2.06 1.30
C ASN A 250 -12.13 -0.68 1.83
N ASN A 251 -12.07 0.33 0.98
CA ASN A 251 -11.76 1.70 1.37
C ASN A 251 -12.97 2.44 1.98
N HIS A 252 -14.20 1.91 1.87
CA HIS A 252 -15.42 2.58 2.29
C HIS A 252 -15.44 3.04 3.77
N MET A 253 -14.73 2.35 4.66
CA MET A 253 -14.64 2.72 6.09
C MET A 253 -13.55 3.76 6.38
N SER A 254 -12.52 3.85 5.55
CA SER A 254 -11.31 4.63 5.83
C SER A 254 -11.11 5.81 4.90
N SER A 255 -11.85 5.90 3.79
CA SER A 255 -11.63 6.92 2.76
C SER A 255 -12.96 7.41 2.17
N ALA A 256 -13.03 8.71 1.88
CA ALA A 256 -14.15 9.26 1.12
C ALA A 256 -14.04 8.89 -0.38
N PRO A 257 -15.16 8.79 -1.11
CA PRO A 257 -15.16 8.35 -2.50
C PRO A 257 -14.20 9.08 -3.45
N PRO A 258 -14.04 10.42 -3.40
CA PRO A 258 -13.08 11.11 -4.26
C PRO A 258 -11.63 10.68 -4.05
N TYR A 259 -11.24 10.39 -2.80
CA TYR A 259 -9.89 9.89 -2.50
C TYR A 259 -9.70 8.47 -3.03
N THR A 260 -10.65 7.57 -2.80
CA THR A 260 -10.60 6.20 -3.34
C THR A 260 -10.50 6.22 -4.87
N ALA A 261 -11.26 7.08 -5.55
CA ALA A 261 -11.17 7.24 -7.00
C ALA A 261 -9.81 7.80 -7.45
N GLY A 262 -9.26 8.75 -6.71
CA GLY A 262 -7.91 9.28 -6.93
C GLY A 262 -6.83 8.20 -6.80
N ASP A 263 -6.95 7.34 -5.80
CA ASP A 263 -6.05 6.22 -5.57
C ASP A 263 -6.12 5.17 -6.69
N ILE A 264 -7.33 4.86 -7.18
CA ILE A 264 -7.52 3.97 -8.35
C ILE A 264 -6.84 4.58 -9.58
N ARG A 265 -6.96 5.90 -9.79
CA ARG A 265 -6.23 6.60 -10.85
C ARG A 265 -4.71 6.46 -10.72
N LEU A 266 -4.16 6.50 -9.49
CA LEU A 266 -2.74 6.25 -9.26
C LEU A 266 -2.33 4.83 -9.67
N ILE A 267 -3.14 3.83 -9.34
CA ILE A 267 -2.90 2.44 -9.76
C ILE A 267 -2.88 2.36 -11.29
N VAL A 268 -3.86 2.95 -11.97
CA VAL A 268 -3.92 2.99 -13.43
C VAL A 268 -2.69 3.68 -14.03
N ASN A 269 -2.28 4.83 -13.48
CA ASN A 269 -1.09 5.55 -13.95
C ASN A 269 0.20 4.74 -13.73
N LEU A 270 0.31 4.02 -12.61
CA LEU A 270 1.44 3.14 -12.31
C LEU A 270 1.51 1.98 -13.31
N LEU A 271 0.37 1.34 -13.59
CA LEU A 271 0.27 0.28 -14.60
C LEU A 271 0.64 0.80 -15.99
N ARG A 272 0.12 1.96 -16.41
CA ARG A 272 0.48 2.59 -17.69
C ARG A 272 1.98 2.88 -17.80
N LYS A 273 2.58 3.33 -16.69
CA LYS A 273 4.02 3.62 -16.65
C LYS A 273 4.88 2.37 -16.74
N LYS A 274 4.54 1.32 -15.97
CA LYS A 274 5.35 0.10 -15.86
C LYS A 274 5.06 -0.90 -17.00
N LEU A 275 3.87 -0.89 -17.55
CA LEU A 275 3.38 -1.80 -18.59
C LEU A 275 2.81 -0.99 -19.77
N PRO A 276 3.64 -0.25 -20.51
CA PRO A 276 3.16 0.71 -21.53
C PRO A 276 2.40 0.06 -22.68
N ALA A 277 2.64 -1.20 -23.01
CA ALA A 277 1.92 -1.94 -24.08
C ALA A 277 0.61 -2.57 -23.60
N THR A 278 0.40 -2.68 -22.26
CA THR A 278 -0.77 -3.35 -21.67
C THR A 278 -2.00 -2.44 -21.71
N LYS A 279 -3.11 -2.91 -22.26
CA LYS A 279 -4.42 -2.24 -22.08
C LYS A 279 -4.90 -2.45 -20.65
N ILE A 280 -5.58 -1.46 -20.08
CA ILE A 280 -6.15 -1.53 -18.74
C ILE A 280 -7.66 -1.47 -18.82
N LEU A 281 -8.33 -2.47 -18.23
CA LEU A 281 -9.77 -2.50 -18.07
C LEU A 281 -10.12 -2.25 -16.60
N VAL A 282 -10.62 -1.08 -16.30
CA VAL A 282 -11.13 -0.71 -14.96
C VAL A 282 -12.58 -1.15 -14.86
N LEU A 283 -12.88 -2.02 -13.90
CA LEU A 283 -14.25 -2.44 -13.64
C LEU A 283 -14.89 -1.53 -12.60
N ALA A 284 -16.17 -1.27 -12.75
CA ALA A 284 -16.99 -0.75 -11.66
C ALA A 284 -16.88 -1.66 -10.44
N ILE A 285 -16.71 -1.07 -9.27
CA ILE A 285 -16.76 -1.81 -8.00
C ILE A 285 -18.17 -2.40 -7.87
N PHE A 286 -18.24 -3.69 -7.57
CA PHE A 286 -19.52 -4.40 -7.48
C PHE A 286 -20.44 -3.83 -6.42
N PRO A 287 -21.77 -3.96 -6.61
CA PRO A 287 -22.73 -3.61 -5.59
C PRO A 287 -22.55 -4.53 -4.37
N ARG A 288 -22.81 -3.98 -3.19
CA ARG A 288 -22.76 -4.72 -1.94
C ARG A 288 -23.94 -4.34 -1.04
N GLY A 289 -24.13 -5.08 0.05
CA GLY A 289 -25.27 -4.89 0.93
C GLY A 289 -26.59 -5.38 0.32
N GLY A 290 -27.68 -5.34 1.11
CA GLY A 290 -28.97 -5.86 0.68
C GLY A 290 -29.66 -5.04 -0.42
N ASN A 291 -29.52 -3.73 -0.34
CA ASN A 291 -30.16 -2.76 -1.25
C ASN A 291 -29.28 -1.52 -1.44
N ASP A 292 -29.79 -0.53 -2.17
CA ASP A 292 -29.07 0.71 -2.47
C ASP A 292 -29.01 1.74 -1.33
N ASP A 293 -29.68 1.49 -0.21
CA ASP A 293 -29.56 2.30 1.00
C ASP A 293 -28.30 1.95 1.81
N ASP A 294 -27.63 0.85 1.50
CA ASP A 294 -26.36 0.47 2.13
C ASP A 294 -25.30 1.55 1.88
N THR A 295 -24.74 2.11 2.95
CA THR A 295 -23.78 3.22 2.89
C THR A 295 -22.53 2.86 2.11
N ALA A 296 -22.04 1.63 2.23
CA ALA A 296 -20.85 1.20 1.50
C ALA A 296 -21.14 1.04 0.00
N ARG A 297 -22.35 0.59 -0.35
CA ARG A 297 -22.82 0.55 -1.74
C ARG A 297 -22.94 1.94 -2.34
N GLN A 298 -23.52 2.90 -1.62
CA GLN A 298 -23.60 4.29 -2.07
C GLN A 298 -22.21 4.89 -2.31
N LYS A 299 -21.23 4.62 -1.41
CA LYS A 299 -19.85 5.05 -1.62
C LYS A 299 -19.22 4.39 -2.85
N ASN A 300 -19.43 3.09 -3.07
CA ASN A 300 -18.96 2.40 -4.27
C ASN A 300 -19.56 3.02 -5.55
N MET A 301 -20.84 3.35 -5.55
CA MET A 301 -21.50 4.01 -6.69
C MET A 301 -20.87 5.39 -6.99
N GLN A 302 -20.57 6.17 -5.96
CA GLN A 302 -19.87 7.47 -6.13
C GLN A 302 -18.46 7.28 -6.69
N VAL A 303 -17.70 6.30 -6.19
CA VAL A 303 -16.39 5.94 -6.76
C VAL A 303 -16.52 5.54 -8.22
N ASN A 304 -17.48 4.68 -8.56
CA ASN A 304 -17.72 4.20 -9.92
C ASN A 304 -18.01 5.35 -10.90
N LYS A 305 -18.80 6.34 -10.48
CA LYS A 305 -19.04 7.56 -11.26
C LYS A 305 -17.74 8.33 -11.53
N LEU A 306 -16.85 8.42 -10.55
CA LEU A 306 -15.59 9.13 -10.70
C LEU A 306 -14.58 8.37 -11.55
N ILE A 307 -14.44 7.05 -11.38
CA ILE A 307 -13.47 6.25 -12.14
C ILE A 307 -13.91 5.96 -13.57
N SER A 308 -15.20 6.09 -13.91
CA SER A 308 -15.67 5.96 -15.29
C SER A 308 -15.02 6.98 -16.23
N THR A 309 -14.64 8.15 -15.69
CA THR A 309 -13.92 9.20 -16.44
C THR A 309 -12.46 8.84 -16.79
N LEU A 310 -11.94 7.71 -16.32
CA LEU A 310 -10.62 7.22 -16.68
C LEU A 310 -10.58 6.61 -18.09
N HIS A 311 -11.74 6.23 -18.61
CA HIS A 311 -11.87 5.68 -19.96
C HIS A 311 -11.36 6.67 -21.00
N ASP A 312 -10.34 6.26 -21.78
CA ASP A 312 -9.79 7.06 -22.88
C ASP A 312 -10.07 6.47 -24.27
N GLY A 313 -10.75 5.32 -24.32
CA GLY A 313 -11.10 4.62 -25.56
C GLY A 313 -9.93 3.94 -26.26
N ASN A 314 -8.71 4.08 -25.77
CA ASN A 314 -7.48 3.57 -26.39
C ASN A 314 -6.77 2.55 -25.50
N MET A 315 -6.15 3.01 -24.42
CA MET A 315 -5.36 2.17 -23.54
C MET A 315 -6.02 1.95 -22.18
N ILE A 316 -6.97 2.78 -21.81
CA ILE A 316 -7.73 2.67 -20.55
C ILE A 316 -9.20 2.54 -20.90
N HIS A 317 -9.79 1.43 -20.51
CA HIS A 317 -11.19 1.12 -20.71
C HIS A 317 -11.92 1.02 -19.37
N TYR A 318 -13.21 1.33 -19.37
CA TYR A 318 -14.07 1.19 -18.19
C TYR A 318 -15.27 0.31 -18.56
N LEU A 319 -15.63 -0.60 -17.66
CA LEU A 319 -16.80 -1.45 -17.79
C LEU A 319 -17.60 -1.47 -16.50
N ASN A 320 -18.88 -1.16 -16.60
CA ASN A 320 -19.84 -1.34 -15.51
C ASN A 320 -20.78 -2.51 -15.87
N MET A 321 -20.67 -3.60 -15.13
CA MET A 321 -21.52 -4.78 -15.27
C MET A 321 -22.40 -5.03 -14.03
N ASN A 322 -22.60 -4.03 -13.19
CA ASN A 322 -23.29 -4.18 -11.92
C ASN A 322 -24.72 -4.69 -12.03
N GLU A 323 -25.40 -4.40 -13.13
CA GLU A 323 -26.75 -4.92 -13.42
C GLU A 323 -26.82 -6.46 -13.44
N THR A 324 -25.71 -7.14 -13.77
CA THR A 324 -25.60 -8.61 -13.69
C THR A 324 -25.91 -9.13 -12.28
N PHE A 325 -25.57 -8.36 -11.25
CA PHE A 325 -25.68 -8.72 -9.83
C PHE A 325 -26.88 -8.11 -9.14
N LEU A 326 -27.75 -7.44 -9.87
CA LEU A 326 -28.93 -6.76 -9.34
C LEU A 326 -30.22 -7.32 -9.89
N SER A 327 -31.27 -7.27 -9.09
CA SER A 327 -32.67 -7.42 -9.48
C SER A 327 -33.37 -6.15 -9.03
N GLY A 328 -33.54 -5.19 -9.95
CA GLY A 328 -33.92 -3.84 -9.62
C GLY A 328 -32.90 -3.21 -8.64
N ARG A 329 -33.39 -2.74 -7.47
CA ARG A 329 -32.54 -2.13 -6.44
C ARG A 329 -31.89 -3.14 -5.47
N ARG A 330 -32.25 -4.42 -5.54
CA ARG A 330 -31.77 -5.47 -4.62
C ARG A 330 -30.59 -6.24 -5.18
N LEU A 331 -29.65 -6.58 -4.28
CA LEU A 331 -28.58 -7.50 -4.63
C LEU A 331 -29.13 -8.90 -4.86
N ARG A 332 -28.65 -9.57 -5.90
CA ARG A 332 -29.01 -10.97 -6.19
C ARG A 332 -28.28 -11.90 -5.23
N GLY A 333 -28.98 -12.32 -4.17
CA GLY A 333 -28.45 -13.23 -3.13
C GLY A 333 -28.11 -14.62 -3.68
N ASP A 334 -28.74 -15.06 -4.79
CA ASP A 334 -28.40 -16.29 -5.49
C ASP A 334 -27.00 -16.24 -6.14
N LEU A 335 -26.46 -15.04 -6.39
CA LEU A 335 -25.12 -14.83 -6.95
C LEU A 335 -24.11 -14.34 -5.90
N ILE A 336 -24.55 -13.49 -4.95
CA ILE A 336 -23.72 -12.86 -3.89
C ILE A 336 -24.41 -13.09 -2.53
N PRO A 337 -24.28 -14.30 -1.96
CA PRO A 337 -25.09 -14.70 -0.80
C PRO A 337 -24.72 -13.96 0.51
N ASP A 338 -23.48 -13.51 0.69
CA ASP A 338 -23.03 -12.79 1.88
C ASP A 338 -23.07 -11.24 1.74
N GLY A 339 -23.68 -10.78 0.65
CA GLY A 339 -23.77 -9.34 0.36
C GLY A 339 -22.50 -8.69 -0.19
N ALA A 340 -21.43 -9.46 -0.45
CA ALA A 340 -20.15 -8.93 -0.93
C ALA A 340 -19.42 -9.83 -1.93
N HIS A 341 -19.44 -11.15 -1.72
CA HIS A 341 -18.61 -12.09 -2.49
C HIS A 341 -19.48 -12.99 -3.37
N PRO A 342 -19.19 -13.08 -4.67
CA PRO A 342 -19.85 -14.00 -5.56
C PRO A 342 -19.61 -15.47 -5.14
N ASN A 343 -20.63 -16.30 -5.24
CA ASN A 343 -20.48 -17.76 -5.25
C ASN A 343 -20.14 -18.25 -6.66
N GLN A 344 -20.04 -19.55 -6.88
CA GLN A 344 -19.69 -20.10 -8.20
C GLN A 344 -20.62 -19.63 -9.33
N LYS A 345 -21.94 -19.53 -9.08
CA LYS A 345 -22.90 -19.00 -10.05
C LYS A 345 -22.62 -17.51 -10.33
N GLY A 346 -22.28 -16.74 -9.31
CA GLY A 346 -21.89 -15.33 -9.44
C GLY A 346 -20.61 -15.15 -10.25
N TYR A 347 -19.61 -16.01 -10.07
CA TYR A 347 -18.41 -16.02 -10.91
C TYR A 347 -18.71 -16.40 -12.38
N ALA A 348 -19.59 -17.35 -12.63
CA ALA A 348 -20.03 -17.68 -13.98
C ALA A 348 -20.74 -16.49 -14.65
N ALA A 349 -21.62 -15.82 -13.93
CA ALA A 349 -22.30 -14.61 -14.43
C ALA A 349 -21.28 -13.48 -14.69
N TRP A 350 -20.29 -13.28 -13.80
CA TRP A 350 -19.21 -12.33 -14.01
C TRP A 350 -18.40 -12.65 -15.27
N ALA A 351 -17.91 -13.90 -15.40
CA ALA A 351 -17.14 -14.30 -16.58
C ALA A 351 -17.92 -14.06 -17.87
N LYS A 352 -19.17 -14.50 -17.93
CA LYS A 352 -20.04 -14.32 -19.08
C LYS A 352 -20.22 -12.85 -19.47
N ALA A 353 -20.39 -11.97 -18.50
CA ALA A 353 -20.55 -10.53 -18.75
C ALA A 353 -19.24 -9.85 -19.17
N LEU A 354 -18.10 -10.32 -18.66
CA LEU A 354 -16.78 -9.73 -18.89
C LEU A 354 -16.13 -10.22 -20.20
N GLU A 355 -16.39 -11.46 -20.59
CA GLU A 355 -15.71 -12.16 -21.67
C GLU A 355 -15.73 -11.42 -23.03
N PRO A 356 -16.85 -10.83 -23.50
CA PRO A 356 -16.84 -10.10 -24.77
C PRO A 356 -15.84 -8.94 -24.78
N THR A 357 -15.71 -8.24 -23.63
CA THR A 357 -14.75 -7.13 -23.48
C THR A 357 -13.33 -7.63 -23.46
N ILE A 358 -13.05 -8.72 -22.74
CA ILE A 358 -11.69 -9.32 -22.70
C ILE A 358 -11.27 -9.74 -24.11
N LYS A 359 -12.10 -10.48 -24.82
CA LYS A 359 -11.81 -10.90 -26.22
C LYS A 359 -11.46 -9.71 -27.09
N LYS A 360 -12.33 -8.71 -27.13
CA LYS A 360 -12.11 -7.48 -27.90
C LYS A 360 -10.78 -6.80 -27.56
N LEU A 361 -10.47 -6.63 -26.27
CA LEU A 361 -9.28 -5.91 -25.83
C LEU A 361 -7.98 -6.72 -26.02
N MET A 362 -8.06 -8.04 -25.99
CA MET A 362 -6.92 -8.94 -26.25
C MET A 362 -6.74 -9.26 -27.73
N GLY A 363 -7.67 -8.86 -28.62
CA GLY A 363 -7.64 -9.19 -30.02
C GLY A 363 -7.90 -10.68 -30.28
N GLU A 364 -8.84 -11.27 -29.53
CA GLU A 364 -9.32 -12.64 -29.70
C GLU A 364 -10.67 -12.61 -30.42
N GLU A 365 -10.77 -13.31 -31.55
CA GLU A 365 -12.03 -13.48 -32.30
C GLU A 365 -12.97 -14.49 -31.64
#